data_f8c6383c858aafd15ab8436884075f9b
#
_entry.id   f8c6383c858aafd15ab8436884075f9b
#
_cell.length_a   1.000
_cell.length_b   1.000
_cell.length_c   1.000
_cell.angle_alpha   90.00
_cell.angle_beta   90.00
_cell.angle_gamma   90.00
#
_symmetry.space_group_name_H-M   'P 1'
#
loop_
_entity.id
_entity.type
_entity.pdbx_description
1 polymer ?
#
loop_
_entity_poly.entity_id
_entity_poly.type
_entity_poly.pdbx_seq_one_letter_code
_entity_poly.pdbx_strand_id
1 'polypeptide(L)'
;MQLLIGRDGLPLFSSSRVFVNFLLLVLCSQFAFSVLAMRGALLPQMLDLWEISKTQFGILMTIYGVVHNVFYLCLAWAQDRFSTRSLISINMVFGGVTTFFLGKTTDFATLCFLFVMLSLWCEGAFWPAILSAVRKSTSDSNQSKIFGLLEGGRGGVELLQNTLAVSLYTALGYNVLGLELAFMVNAGIMIILGIIAWFRLPQETLLKSGADAKKANREVFEGMKVTLRLPEVWLAGAAGFAVYMAYTSLPFFLTYLDELHTLPILAISVFGILSTSGGRIAIAFPSGFIADRFFGGSAGGIRAGLCLVIILSTIMLVLSPSNGPWLAMLAMLGLAFLFFFMRALYFAPFGEMGVPPRFSGSVI
;
A
#
# COMPACT_ATOMS: atom_id res chain seq x y z
N MET A 1 -19.64 -14.08 10.40
CA MET A 1 -20.55 -13.22 11.15
C MET A 1 -19.90 -12.55 12.38
N GLN A 2 -19.06 -13.22 13.15
CA GLN A 2 -18.32 -12.64 14.31
C GLN A 2 -17.36 -11.48 13.96
N LEU A 3 -16.83 -11.43 12.72
CA LEU A 3 -15.94 -10.35 12.25
C LEU A 3 -16.65 -8.98 12.10
N LEU A 4 -17.98 -8.97 12.05
CA LEU A 4 -18.79 -7.74 11.90
C LEU A 4 -19.38 -7.26 13.23
N ILE A 5 -18.96 -7.88 14.37
CA ILE A 5 -19.36 -7.47 15.71
C ILE A 5 -18.21 -6.70 16.35
N GLY A 6 -18.51 -5.52 16.89
CA GLY A 6 -17.56 -4.68 17.63
C GLY A 6 -17.09 -5.30 18.94
N ARG A 7 -16.14 -4.66 19.62
CA ARG A 7 -15.70 -5.05 20.98
C ARG A 7 -16.80 -4.84 22.02
N ASP A 8 -17.71 -3.92 21.73
CA ASP A 8 -18.89 -3.56 22.52
C ASP A 8 -20.08 -4.49 22.30
N GLY A 9 -19.94 -5.54 21.50
CA GLY A 9 -21.01 -6.47 21.13
C GLY A 9 -22.01 -5.93 20.11
N LEU A 10 -21.85 -4.67 19.65
CA LEU A 10 -22.70 -4.04 18.66
C LEU A 10 -22.18 -4.32 17.23
N PRO A 11 -23.03 -4.16 16.20
CA PRO A 11 -22.57 -4.26 14.81
C PRO A 11 -21.45 -3.25 14.53
N LEU A 12 -20.38 -3.70 13.84
CA LEU A 12 -19.24 -2.86 13.48
C LEU A 12 -19.64 -1.67 12.61
N PHE A 13 -20.68 -1.84 11.81
CA PHE A 13 -21.24 -0.80 10.95
C PHE A 13 -22.65 -0.45 11.41
N SER A 14 -22.95 0.85 11.53
CA SER A 14 -24.24 1.36 11.99
C SER A 14 -25.40 1.07 11.03
N SER A 15 -25.11 0.81 9.74
CA SER A 15 -26.10 0.52 8.71
C SER A 15 -25.48 -0.19 7.51
N SER A 16 -26.32 -0.85 6.70
CA SER A 16 -25.90 -1.44 5.42
C SER A 16 -25.30 -0.41 4.46
N ARG A 17 -25.76 0.84 4.52
CA ARG A 17 -25.21 1.95 3.72
C ARG A 17 -23.75 2.24 4.09
N VAL A 18 -23.45 2.30 5.38
CA VAL A 18 -22.08 2.52 5.89
C VAL A 18 -21.16 1.35 5.49
N PHE A 19 -21.67 0.12 5.58
CA PHE A 19 -20.93 -1.07 5.13
C PHE A 19 -20.61 -1.02 3.61
N VAL A 20 -21.59 -0.69 2.76
CA VAL A 20 -21.38 -0.56 1.32
C VAL A 20 -20.40 0.56 0.99
N ASN A 21 -20.49 1.70 1.70
CA ASN A 21 -19.52 2.78 1.55
C ASN A 21 -18.11 2.34 1.98
N PHE A 22 -17.98 1.57 3.05
CA PHE A 22 -16.70 0.99 3.46
C PHE A 22 -16.12 0.06 2.39
N LEU A 23 -16.93 -0.82 1.78
CA LEU A 23 -16.48 -1.66 0.66
C LEU A 23 -16.00 -0.81 -0.52
N LEU A 24 -16.70 0.27 -0.82
CA LEU A 24 -16.28 1.21 -1.86
C LEU A 24 -14.92 1.86 -1.52
N LEU A 25 -14.70 2.23 -0.25
CA LEU A 25 -13.41 2.76 0.21
C LEU A 25 -12.29 1.71 0.07
N VAL A 26 -12.57 0.44 0.37
CA VAL A 26 -11.61 -0.67 0.17
C VAL A 26 -11.22 -0.79 -1.31
N LEU A 27 -12.21 -0.78 -2.22
CA LEU A 27 -11.96 -0.82 -3.65
C LEU A 27 -11.16 0.39 -4.13
N CYS A 28 -11.58 1.61 -3.79
CA CYS A 28 -10.87 2.83 -4.15
C CYS A 28 -9.43 2.80 -3.63
N SER A 29 -9.25 2.41 -2.35
CA SER A 29 -7.93 2.38 -1.71
C SER A 29 -6.95 1.39 -2.33
N GLN A 30 -7.41 0.32 -2.96
CA GLN A 30 -6.53 -0.63 -3.63
C GLN A 30 -6.34 -0.29 -5.11
N PHE A 31 -7.40 0.08 -5.83
CA PHE A 31 -7.28 0.44 -7.25
C PHE A 31 -6.44 1.70 -7.49
N ALA A 32 -6.41 2.66 -6.55
CA ALA A 32 -5.49 3.79 -6.63
C ALA A 32 -4.02 3.36 -6.74
N PHE A 33 -3.66 2.22 -6.18
CA PHE A 33 -2.32 1.63 -6.24
C PHE A 33 -2.17 0.56 -7.33
N SER A 34 -3.02 0.57 -8.35
CA SER A 34 -3.04 -0.46 -9.40
C SER A 34 -1.70 -0.68 -10.09
N VAL A 35 -1.00 0.40 -10.45
CA VAL A 35 0.33 0.33 -11.08
C VAL A 35 1.35 -0.33 -10.16
N LEU A 36 1.33 0.04 -8.87
CA LEU A 36 2.21 -0.52 -7.86
C LEU A 36 1.86 -1.96 -7.49
N ALA A 37 0.59 -2.35 -7.60
CA ALA A 37 0.14 -3.73 -7.39
C ALA A 37 0.56 -4.63 -8.56
N MET A 38 0.33 -4.19 -9.80
CA MET A 38 0.69 -4.96 -11.01
C MET A 38 2.18 -5.27 -11.09
N ARG A 39 3.06 -4.37 -10.63
CA ARG A 39 4.51 -4.67 -10.58
C ARG A 39 4.84 -5.88 -9.72
N GLY A 40 4.00 -6.19 -8.72
CA GLY A 40 4.16 -7.37 -7.86
C GLY A 40 3.91 -8.71 -8.57
N ALA A 41 3.36 -8.69 -9.78
CA ALA A 41 3.07 -9.88 -10.57
C ALA A 41 3.69 -9.83 -11.99
N LEU A 42 3.92 -8.64 -12.54
CA LEU A 42 4.26 -8.42 -13.94
C LEU A 42 5.42 -7.41 -14.13
N LEU A 43 6.33 -7.27 -13.14
CA LEU A 43 7.42 -6.29 -13.26
C LEU A 43 8.30 -6.49 -14.51
N PRO A 44 8.79 -7.71 -14.84
CA PRO A 44 9.58 -7.89 -16.06
C PRO A 44 8.85 -7.38 -17.31
N GLN A 45 7.57 -7.75 -17.45
CA GLN A 45 6.73 -7.36 -18.58
C GLN A 45 6.45 -5.85 -18.63
N MET A 46 6.35 -5.20 -17.46
CA MET A 46 6.21 -3.74 -17.39
C MET A 46 7.49 -3.02 -17.83
N LEU A 47 8.67 -3.57 -17.54
CA LEU A 47 9.94 -3.05 -18.03
C LEU A 47 10.02 -3.14 -19.55
N ASP A 48 9.59 -4.28 -20.12
CA ASP A 48 9.53 -4.48 -21.58
C ASP A 48 8.51 -3.55 -22.24
N LEU A 49 7.29 -3.39 -21.64
CA LEU A 49 6.27 -2.46 -22.14
C LEU A 49 6.79 -1.03 -22.23
N TRP A 50 7.52 -0.58 -21.22
CA TRP A 50 8.05 0.78 -21.14
C TRP A 50 9.39 0.96 -21.82
N GLU A 51 10.01 -0.12 -22.30
CA GLU A 51 11.35 -0.14 -22.92
C GLU A 51 12.42 0.47 -22.00
N ILE A 52 12.33 0.22 -20.70
CA ILE A 52 13.24 0.79 -19.70
C ILE A 52 14.05 -0.28 -18.95
N SER A 53 15.23 0.13 -18.51
CA SER A 53 16.07 -0.69 -17.65
C SER A 53 15.54 -0.74 -16.19
N LYS A 54 16.01 -1.72 -15.40
CA LYS A 54 15.75 -1.81 -13.96
C LYS A 54 16.21 -0.56 -13.21
N THR A 55 17.34 0.04 -13.63
CA THR A 55 17.85 1.29 -13.04
C THR A 55 16.88 2.45 -13.29
N GLN A 56 16.38 2.58 -14.52
CA GLN A 56 15.37 3.59 -14.85
C GLN A 56 14.08 3.37 -14.07
N PHE A 57 13.64 2.13 -13.91
CA PHE A 57 12.50 1.83 -13.04
C PHE A 57 12.77 2.21 -11.58
N GLY A 58 13.98 1.97 -11.06
CA GLY A 58 14.41 2.44 -9.74
C GLY A 58 14.32 3.95 -9.60
N ILE A 59 14.68 4.71 -10.66
CA ILE A 59 14.52 6.18 -10.70
C ILE A 59 13.05 6.57 -10.64
N LEU A 60 12.16 5.91 -11.42
CA LEU A 60 10.72 6.17 -11.36
C LEU A 60 10.15 5.93 -9.96
N MET A 61 10.56 4.86 -9.29
CA MET A 61 10.16 4.57 -7.91
C MET A 61 10.70 5.59 -6.90
N THR A 62 11.91 6.10 -7.12
CA THR A 62 12.50 7.17 -6.31
C THR A 62 11.72 8.47 -6.48
N ILE A 63 11.40 8.85 -7.73
CA ILE A 63 10.56 10.01 -8.03
C ILE A 63 9.22 9.88 -7.32
N TYR A 64 8.55 8.73 -7.47
CA TYR A 64 7.28 8.46 -6.81
C TYR A 64 7.38 8.64 -5.29
N GLY A 65 8.36 8.03 -4.64
CA GLY A 65 8.51 8.07 -3.18
C GLY A 65 8.90 9.45 -2.64
N VAL A 66 9.81 10.17 -3.30
CA VAL A 66 10.21 11.53 -2.86
C VAL A 66 9.05 12.51 -3.03
N VAL A 67 8.42 12.50 -4.19
CA VAL A 67 7.31 13.40 -4.51
C VAL A 67 6.08 13.10 -3.63
N HIS A 68 5.82 11.84 -3.31
CA HIS A 68 4.81 11.42 -2.36
C HIS A 68 4.97 12.14 -1.00
N ASN A 69 6.16 12.11 -0.41
CA ASN A 69 6.41 12.78 0.86
C ASN A 69 6.20 14.30 0.78
N VAL A 70 6.62 14.94 -0.32
CA VAL A 70 6.39 16.36 -0.54
C VAL A 70 4.89 16.66 -0.62
N PHE A 71 4.12 15.89 -1.39
CA PHE A 71 2.67 16.10 -1.49
C PHE A 71 1.93 15.83 -0.20
N TYR A 72 2.37 14.86 0.59
CA TYR A 72 1.80 14.61 1.92
C TYR A 72 1.89 15.84 2.83
N LEU A 73 3.07 16.49 2.86
CA LEU A 73 3.27 17.71 3.64
C LEU A 73 2.50 18.90 3.07
N CYS A 74 2.58 19.09 1.75
CA CYS A 74 1.95 20.23 1.08
C CYS A 74 0.42 20.15 1.04
N LEU A 75 -0.17 18.96 0.99
CA LEU A 75 -1.62 18.74 0.85
C LEU A 75 -2.32 18.33 2.16
N ALA A 76 -1.61 18.25 3.28
CA ALA A 76 -2.19 17.93 4.58
C ALA A 76 -3.39 18.83 4.94
N TRP A 77 -3.39 20.10 4.52
CA TRP A 77 -4.47 21.07 4.72
C TRP A 77 -5.70 20.79 3.87
N ALA A 78 -5.58 20.06 2.78
CA ALA A 78 -6.68 19.85 1.83
C ALA A 78 -7.86 19.11 2.47
N GLN A 79 -7.59 18.19 3.42
CA GLN A 79 -8.63 17.45 4.14
C GLN A 79 -9.48 18.34 5.06
N ASP A 80 -8.95 19.48 5.51
CA ASP A 80 -9.69 20.42 6.36
C ASP A 80 -10.62 21.34 5.55
N ARG A 81 -10.40 21.43 4.23
CA ARG A 81 -11.12 22.34 3.33
C ARG A 81 -12.05 21.66 2.35
N PHE A 82 -11.70 20.47 1.89
CA PHE A 82 -12.47 19.75 0.88
C PHE A 82 -13.16 18.54 1.51
N SER A 83 -14.35 18.22 1.01
CA SER A 83 -15.06 17.04 1.46
C SER A 83 -14.29 15.77 1.07
N THR A 84 -14.29 14.76 1.95
CA THR A 84 -13.70 13.45 1.71
C THR A 84 -14.17 12.86 0.38
N ARG A 85 -15.45 13.05 0.05
CA ARG A 85 -16.06 12.67 -1.23
C ARG A 85 -15.33 13.29 -2.42
N SER A 86 -15.12 14.60 -2.41
CA SER A 86 -14.46 15.31 -3.51
C SER A 86 -13.01 14.88 -3.68
N LEU A 87 -12.27 14.75 -2.56
CA LEU A 87 -10.89 14.32 -2.59
C LEU A 87 -10.75 12.89 -3.19
N ILE A 88 -11.54 11.93 -2.70
CA ILE A 88 -11.48 10.56 -3.20
C ILE A 88 -11.87 10.51 -4.68
N SER A 89 -12.98 11.15 -5.06
CA SER A 89 -13.50 11.06 -6.43
C SER A 89 -12.56 11.69 -7.46
N ILE A 90 -12.10 12.92 -7.20
CA ILE A 90 -11.20 13.63 -8.11
C ILE A 90 -9.88 12.86 -8.28
N ASN A 91 -9.29 12.44 -7.18
CA ASN A 91 -8.02 11.71 -7.21
C ASN A 91 -8.15 10.37 -7.94
N MET A 92 -9.26 9.62 -7.75
CA MET A 92 -9.52 8.37 -8.47
C MET A 92 -9.66 8.59 -9.98
N VAL A 93 -10.36 9.65 -10.41
CA VAL A 93 -10.53 9.94 -11.84
C VAL A 93 -9.21 10.33 -12.48
N PHE A 94 -8.47 11.28 -11.89
CA PHE A 94 -7.18 11.72 -12.46
C PHE A 94 -6.09 10.65 -12.32
N GLY A 95 -6.08 9.87 -11.24
CA GLY A 95 -5.23 8.69 -11.09
C GLY A 95 -5.51 7.65 -12.17
N GLY A 96 -6.78 7.41 -12.51
CA GLY A 96 -7.18 6.55 -13.62
C GLY A 96 -6.69 7.06 -14.97
N VAL A 97 -6.86 8.36 -15.26
CA VAL A 97 -6.33 8.98 -16.48
C VAL A 97 -4.81 8.83 -16.56
N THR A 98 -4.10 9.06 -15.45
CA THR A 98 -2.63 8.86 -15.38
C THR A 98 -2.26 7.41 -15.66
N THR A 99 -2.98 6.46 -15.07
CA THR A 99 -2.77 5.02 -15.27
C THR A 99 -3.00 4.61 -16.73
N PHE A 100 -3.99 5.19 -17.40
CA PHE A 100 -4.24 4.96 -18.84
C PHE A 100 -3.03 5.36 -19.69
N PHE A 101 -2.48 6.56 -19.46
CA PHE A 101 -1.32 7.03 -20.21
C PHE A 101 -0.05 6.25 -19.89
N LEU A 102 0.12 5.74 -18.66
CA LEU A 102 1.23 4.85 -18.32
C LEU A 102 1.23 3.55 -19.14
N GLY A 103 0.06 3.05 -19.53
CA GLY A 103 -0.04 1.88 -20.42
C GLY A 103 0.22 2.20 -21.90
N LYS A 104 0.48 3.46 -22.28
CA LYS A 104 0.58 3.89 -23.69
C LYS A 104 1.90 4.55 -24.05
N THR A 105 2.77 4.84 -23.10
CA THR A 105 4.02 5.55 -23.36
C THR A 105 5.25 4.68 -23.10
N THR A 106 6.27 4.86 -23.94
CA THR A 106 7.61 4.29 -23.78
C THR A 106 8.66 5.39 -23.50
N ASP A 107 8.28 6.68 -23.69
CA ASP A 107 9.19 7.79 -23.45
C ASP A 107 9.49 7.96 -21.96
N PHE A 108 10.77 7.85 -21.58
CA PHE A 108 11.19 7.90 -20.19
C PHE A 108 10.88 9.23 -19.49
N ALA A 109 10.99 10.37 -20.20
CA ALA A 109 10.66 11.66 -19.60
C ALA A 109 9.16 11.78 -19.31
N THR A 110 8.31 11.27 -20.20
CA THR A 110 6.87 11.17 -20.00
C THR A 110 6.54 10.22 -18.84
N LEU A 111 7.22 9.09 -18.72
CA LEU A 111 7.07 8.19 -17.57
C LEU A 111 7.42 8.90 -16.26
N CYS A 112 8.52 9.64 -16.19
CA CYS A 112 8.88 10.42 -14.99
C CYS A 112 7.76 11.41 -14.61
N PHE A 113 7.21 12.14 -15.57
CA PHE A 113 6.09 13.06 -15.34
C PHE A 113 4.84 12.31 -14.85
N LEU A 114 4.48 11.19 -15.48
CA LEU A 114 3.33 10.39 -15.09
C LEU A 114 3.49 9.77 -13.69
N PHE A 115 4.70 9.41 -13.27
CA PHE A 115 4.96 8.93 -11.90
C PHE A 115 4.84 10.05 -10.85
N VAL A 116 5.19 11.30 -11.20
CA VAL A 116 4.88 12.48 -10.38
C VAL A 116 3.36 12.65 -10.25
N MET A 117 2.62 12.57 -11.35
CA MET A 117 1.16 12.67 -11.34
C MET A 117 0.50 11.51 -10.58
N LEU A 118 1.00 10.28 -10.74
CA LEU A 118 0.52 9.12 -10.00
C LEU A 118 0.69 9.31 -8.48
N SER A 119 1.85 9.83 -8.06
CA SER A 119 2.13 10.16 -6.67
C SER A 119 1.17 11.22 -6.12
N LEU A 120 0.89 12.27 -6.90
CA LEU A 120 -0.07 13.33 -6.54
C LEU A 120 -1.48 12.77 -6.32
N TRP A 121 -1.99 12.02 -7.31
CA TRP A 121 -3.37 11.57 -7.29
C TRP A 121 -3.62 10.36 -6.38
N CYS A 122 -2.67 9.43 -6.28
CA CYS A 122 -2.88 8.20 -5.53
C CYS A 122 -2.45 8.29 -4.06
N GLU A 123 -1.55 9.22 -3.71
CA GLU A 123 -1.03 9.36 -2.36
C GLU A 123 -1.41 10.71 -1.75
N GLY A 124 -1.02 11.80 -2.31
CA GLY A 124 -1.13 13.18 -1.84
C GLY A 124 -2.28 13.46 -0.86
N ALA A 125 -3.39 13.98 -1.34
CA ALA A 125 -4.60 14.20 -0.54
C ALA A 125 -5.53 12.97 -0.48
N PHE A 126 -5.32 11.97 -1.35
CA PHE A 126 -6.19 10.80 -1.47
C PHE A 126 -6.09 9.87 -0.26
N TRP A 127 -4.87 9.42 0.08
CA TRP A 127 -4.68 8.43 1.12
C TRP A 127 -5.15 8.91 2.50
N PRO A 128 -4.79 10.13 2.95
CA PRO A 128 -5.36 10.68 4.17
C PRO A 128 -6.90 10.80 4.14
N ALA A 129 -7.50 11.12 2.97
CA ALA A 129 -8.96 11.16 2.84
C ALA A 129 -9.59 9.76 3.01
N ILE A 130 -8.98 8.71 2.46
CA ILE A 130 -9.39 7.32 2.69
C ILE A 130 -9.32 6.96 4.17
N LEU A 131 -8.19 7.22 4.84
CA LEU A 131 -8.03 6.91 6.26
C LEU A 131 -9.08 7.63 7.13
N SER A 132 -9.34 8.90 6.84
CA SER A 132 -10.38 9.68 7.52
C SER A 132 -11.78 9.08 7.32
N ALA A 133 -12.13 8.70 6.08
CA ALA A 133 -13.42 8.09 5.78
C ALA A 133 -13.60 6.72 6.44
N VAL A 134 -12.55 5.89 6.44
CA VAL A 134 -12.54 4.58 7.10
C VAL A 134 -12.71 4.73 8.61
N ARG A 135 -11.96 5.66 9.22
CA ARG A 135 -12.06 5.95 10.66
C ARG A 135 -13.49 6.31 11.07
N LYS A 136 -14.19 7.09 10.25
CA LYS A 136 -15.58 7.52 10.50
C LYS A 136 -16.62 6.42 10.24
N SER A 137 -16.23 5.29 9.66
CA SER A 137 -17.14 4.18 9.36
C SER A 137 -17.52 3.35 10.58
N THR A 138 -16.83 3.53 11.72
CA THR A 138 -17.08 2.78 12.96
C THR A 138 -16.80 3.64 14.20
N SER A 139 -17.12 3.10 15.39
CA SER A 139 -16.82 3.74 16.68
C SER A 139 -15.32 3.74 17.01
N ASP A 140 -14.89 4.65 17.90
CA ASP A 140 -13.48 4.75 18.30
C ASP A 140 -12.94 3.46 18.96
N SER A 141 -13.79 2.68 19.64
CA SER A 141 -13.43 1.39 20.25
C SER A 141 -13.09 0.30 19.22
N ASN A 142 -13.50 0.45 17.97
CA ASN A 142 -13.41 -0.55 16.91
C ASN A 142 -12.40 -0.18 15.81
N GLN A 143 -11.58 0.85 16.00
CA GLN A 143 -10.65 1.35 14.98
C GLN A 143 -9.65 0.28 14.49
N SER A 144 -9.06 -0.51 15.40
CA SER A 144 -8.16 -1.59 15.01
C SER A 144 -8.82 -2.65 14.12
N LYS A 145 -10.11 -2.96 14.36
CA LYS A 145 -10.86 -3.90 13.53
C LYS A 145 -11.16 -3.35 12.14
N ILE A 146 -11.56 -2.07 12.04
CA ILE A 146 -11.90 -1.48 10.75
C ILE A 146 -10.68 -1.32 9.85
N PHE A 147 -9.52 -0.92 10.41
CA PHE A 147 -8.27 -0.86 9.66
C PHE A 147 -7.74 -2.25 9.28
N GLY A 148 -7.91 -3.26 10.16
CA GLY A 148 -7.62 -4.65 9.81
C GLY A 148 -8.48 -5.16 8.66
N LEU A 149 -9.78 -4.83 8.64
CA LEU A 149 -10.68 -5.13 7.53
C LEU A 149 -10.32 -4.37 6.25
N LEU A 150 -9.88 -3.10 6.36
CA LEU A 150 -9.38 -2.34 5.22
C LEU A 150 -8.17 -3.04 4.59
N GLU A 151 -7.15 -3.37 5.38
CA GLU A 151 -5.92 -3.99 4.88
C GLU A 151 -6.16 -5.41 4.35
N GLY A 152 -6.96 -6.22 5.03
CA GLY A 152 -7.37 -7.54 4.54
C GLY A 152 -8.19 -7.46 3.27
N GLY A 153 -9.14 -6.52 3.20
CA GLY A 153 -9.95 -6.26 2.01
C GLY A 153 -9.10 -5.79 0.83
N ARG A 154 -8.15 -4.90 1.06
CA ARG A 154 -7.17 -4.46 0.04
C ARG A 154 -6.36 -5.65 -0.50
N GLY A 155 -5.88 -6.54 0.39
CA GLY A 155 -5.18 -7.75 -0.04
C GLY A 155 -6.02 -8.65 -0.95
N GLY A 156 -7.31 -8.83 -0.63
CA GLY A 156 -8.25 -9.56 -1.48
C GLY A 156 -8.49 -8.89 -2.83
N VAL A 157 -8.66 -7.57 -2.85
CA VAL A 157 -8.81 -6.79 -4.10
C VAL A 157 -7.53 -6.83 -4.92
N GLU A 158 -6.35 -6.74 -4.29
CA GLU A 158 -5.04 -6.87 -4.96
C GLU A 158 -4.87 -8.23 -5.63
N LEU A 159 -5.29 -9.30 -4.96
CA LEU A 159 -5.28 -10.65 -5.53
C LEU A 159 -6.12 -10.72 -6.81
N LEU A 160 -7.36 -10.22 -6.76
CA LEU A 160 -8.25 -10.18 -7.92
C LEU A 160 -7.68 -9.31 -9.05
N GLN A 161 -7.13 -8.17 -8.71
CA GLN A 161 -6.53 -7.20 -9.65
C GLN A 161 -5.33 -7.80 -10.38
N ASN A 162 -4.40 -8.42 -9.66
CA ASN A 162 -3.23 -9.05 -10.25
C ASN A 162 -3.61 -10.28 -11.07
N THR A 163 -4.57 -11.09 -10.59
CA THR A 163 -5.09 -12.22 -11.35
C THR A 163 -5.73 -11.76 -12.67
N LEU A 164 -6.52 -10.69 -12.65
CA LEU A 164 -7.11 -10.11 -13.85
C LEU A 164 -6.04 -9.62 -14.82
N ALA A 165 -5.03 -8.88 -14.34
CA ALA A 165 -3.94 -8.37 -15.19
C ALA A 165 -3.14 -9.51 -15.84
N VAL A 166 -2.79 -10.56 -15.09
CA VAL A 166 -2.09 -11.75 -15.61
C VAL A 166 -2.98 -12.50 -16.61
N SER A 167 -4.28 -12.64 -16.31
CA SER A 167 -5.22 -13.32 -17.22
C SER A 167 -5.37 -12.58 -18.55
N LEU A 168 -5.44 -11.26 -18.55
CA LEU A 168 -5.48 -10.45 -19.77
C LEU A 168 -4.19 -10.60 -20.58
N TYR A 169 -3.05 -10.54 -19.91
CA TYR A 169 -1.74 -10.70 -20.52
C TYR A 169 -1.58 -12.10 -21.18
N THR A 170 -1.98 -13.16 -20.48
CA THR A 170 -1.89 -14.53 -20.99
C THR A 170 -2.90 -14.82 -22.09
N ALA A 171 -4.14 -14.34 -21.95
CA ALA A 171 -5.20 -14.57 -22.94
C ALA A 171 -4.90 -13.93 -24.31
N LEU A 172 -4.10 -12.85 -24.32
CA LEU A 172 -3.65 -12.17 -25.55
C LEU A 172 -2.28 -12.66 -26.03
N GLY A 173 -1.82 -13.82 -25.58
CA GLY A 173 -0.63 -14.48 -26.10
C GLY A 173 0.69 -13.89 -25.61
N TYR A 174 0.73 -13.39 -24.39
CA TYR A 174 1.94 -12.85 -23.73
C TYR A 174 2.58 -11.68 -24.47
N ASN A 175 1.79 -10.78 -25.01
CA ASN A 175 2.26 -9.66 -25.78
C ASN A 175 1.97 -8.30 -25.09
N VAL A 176 2.60 -7.25 -25.63
CA VAL A 176 2.47 -5.86 -25.12
C VAL A 176 1.01 -5.42 -25.08
N LEU A 177 0.17 -5.81 -26.05
CA LEU A 177 -1.24 -5.44 -26.09
C LEU A 177 -2.01 -5.95 -24.86
N GLY A 178 -1.67 -7.16 -24.38
CA GLY A 178 -2.30 -7.72 -23.17
C GLY A 178 -2.01 -6.90 -21.92
N LEU A 179 -0.79 -6.40 -21.81
CA LEU A 179 -0.40 -5.55 -20.68
C LEU A 179 -0.99 -4.13 -20.80
N GLU A 180 -0.97 -3.54 -21.99
CA GLU A 180 -1.67 -2.27 -22.25
C GLU A 180 -3.14 -2.37 -21.85
N LEU A 181 -3.82 -3.46 -22.23
CA LEU A 181 -5.21 -3.69 -21.86
C LEU A 181 -5.39 -3.80 -20.35
N ALA A 182 -4.45 -4.45 -19.65
CA ALA A 182 -4.47 -4.50 -18.19
C ALA A 182 -4.40 -3.10 -17.55
N PHE A 183 -3.53 -2.20 -18.05
CA PHE A 183 -3.50 -0.80 -17.64
C PHE A 183 -4.81 -0.08 -17.94
N MET A 184 -5.37 -0.26 -19.15
CA MET A 184 -6.62 0.38 -19.56
C MET A 184 -7.81 -0.07 -18.69
N VAL A 185 -7.91 -1.36 -18.39
CA VAL A 185 -8.96 -1.91 -17.52
C VAL A 185 -8.84 -1.36 -16.11
N ASN A 186 -7.63 -1.33 -15.53
CA ASN A 186 -7.41 -0.74 -14.21
C ASN A 186 -7.77 0.76 -14.20
N ALA A 187 -7.35 1.50 -15.22
CA ALA A 187 -7.70 2.91 -15.40
C ALA A 187 -9.22 3.13 -15.47
N GLY A 188 -9.92 2.32 -16.26
CA GLY A 188 -11.37 2.37 -16.38
C GLY A 188 -12.08 2.09 -15.06
N ILE A 189 -11.64 1.07 -14.32
CA ILE A 189 -12.18 0.75 -12.98
C ILE A 189 -11.94 1.93 -12.02
N MET A 190 -10.75 2.54 -12.01
CA MET A 190 -10.45 3.71 -11.17
C MET A 190 -11.41 4.86 -11.47
N ILE A 191 -11.63 5.20 -12.74
CA ILE A 191 -12.54 6.27 -13.15
C ILE A 191 -13.97 5.96 -12.71
N ILE A 192 -14.45 4.74 -12.94
CA ILE A 192 -15.79 4.29 -12.53
C ILE A 192 -15.95 4.37 -11.01
N LEU A 193 -14.97 3.88 -10.25
CA LEU A 193 -14.99 3.96 -8.79
C LEU A 193 -14.99 5.42 -8.30
N GLY A 194 -14.24 6.31 -8.94
CA GLY A 194 -14.24 7.74 -8.66
C GLY A 194 -15.62 8.37 -8.88
N ILE A 195 -16.29 8.03 -9.98
CA ILE A 195 -17.65 8.47 -10.27
C ILE A 195 -18.65 7.91 -9.24
N ILE A 196 -18.57 6.62 -8.92
CA ILE A 196 -19.43 6.00 -7.89
C ILE A 196 -19.20 6.66 -6.53
N ALA A 197 -17.95 6.94 -6.16
CA ALA A 197 -17.60 7.60 -4.91
C ALA A 197 -18.24 9.00 -4.82
N TRP A 198 -18.28 9.74 -5.93
CA TRP A 198 -18.93 11.06 -5.99
C TRP A 198 -20.41 11.02 -5.63
N PHE A 199 -21.13 9.98 -6.05
CA PHE A 199 -22.58 9.88 -5.79
C PHE A 199 -22.93 9.16 -4.48
N ARG A 200 -22.04 8.30 -3.98
CA ARG A 200 -22.34 7.44 -2.82
C ARG A 200 -21.79 7.94 -1.50
N LEU A 201 -20.59 8.53 -1.52
CA LEU A 201 -19.96 9.01 -0.28
C LEU A 201 -20.67 10.27 0.24
N PRO A 202 -20.78 10.44 1.56
CA PRO A 202 -21.42 11.62 2.15
C PRO A 202 -20.61 12.88 1.85
N GLN A 203 -21.33 13.97 1.60
CA GLN A 203 -20.72 15.30 1.48
C GLN A 203 -20.58 15.90 2.88
N GLU A 204 -19.42 15.72 3.47
CA GLU A 204 -19.09 16.39 4.72
C GLU A 204 -18.45 17.73 4.42
N THR A 205 -19.08 18.80 4.88
CA THR A 205 -18.50 20.14 4.82
C THR A 205 -17.69 20.36 6.08
N LEU A 206 -16.37 20.18 5.99
CA LEU A 206 -15.43 20.47 7.09
C LEU A 206 -14.98 21.93 7.01
N LEU A 207 -15.93 22.87 6.96
CA LEU A 207 -15.61 24.27 7.19
C LEU A 207 -15.43 24.49 8.70
N LYS A 208 -14.25 24.14 9.21
CA LYS A 208 -13.81 24.66 10.50
C LYS A 208 -13.59 26.16 10.34
N SER A 209 -14.09 26.94 11.30
CA SER A 209 -13.83 28.36 11.39
C SER A 209 -12.33 28.65 11.31
N GLY A 210 -11.91 29.75 10.67
CA GLY A 210 -10.52 30.09 10.49
C GLY A 210 -9.69 30.17 11.78
N ALA A 211 -10.35 30.41 12.94
CA ALA A 211 -9.74 30.40 14.26
C ALA A 211 -9.42 28.96 14.74
N ASP A 212 -10.32 28.02 14.49
CA ASP A 212 -10.15 26.60 14.86
C ASP A 212 -9.07 25.92 14.01
N ALA A 213 -8.97 26.30 12.74
CA ALA A 213 -7.94 25.79 11.84
C ALA A 213 -6.52 26.28 12.26
N LYS A 214 -6.39 27.56 12.70
CA LYS A 214 -5.14 28.08 13.22
C LYS A 214 -4.70 27.39 14.52
N LYS A 215 -5.65 27.10 15.41
CA LYS A 215 -5.39 26.40 16.67
C LYS A 215 -4.98 24.96 16.40
N ALA A 216 -5.68 24.24 15.53
CA ALA A 216 -5.34 22.88 15.14
C ALA A 216 -3.94 22.78 14.49
N ASN A 217 -3.60 23.70 13.57
CA ASN A 217 -2.27 23.78 12.97
C ASN A 217 -1.16 24.04 14.01
N ARG A 218 -1.41 24.88 14.99
CA ARG A 218 -0.45 25.16 16.07
C ARG A 218 -0.24 23.93 16.95
N GLU A 219 -1.32 23.23 17.32
CA GLU A 219 -1.25 21.99 18.09
C GLU A 219 -0.48 20.87 17.35
N VAL A 220 -0.69 20.73 16.04
CA VAL A 220 0.08 19.81 15.19
C VAL A 220 1.57 20.19 15.16
N PHE A 221 1.89 21.48 15.02
CA PHE A 221 3.27 21.95 15.00
C PHE A 221 3.99 21.76 16.35
N GLU A 222 3.28 22.01 17.45
CA GLU A 222 3.81 21.77 18.81
C GLU A 222 3.99 20.27 19.06
N GLY A 223 3.05 19.43 18.64
CA GLY A 223 3.17 17.98 18.68
C GLY A 223 4.39 17.48 17.90
N MET A 224 4.57 17.96 16.67
CA MET A 224 5.72 17.61 15.84
C MET A 224 7.06 17.99 16.47
N LYS A 225 7.16 19.17 17.11
CA LYS A 225 8.38 19.57 17.85
C LYS A 225 8.69 18.67 19.04
N VAL A 226 7.67 18.23 19.78
CA VAL A 226 7.86 17.29 20.91
C VAL A 226 8.30 15.94 20.38
N THR A 227 7.66 15.43 19.34
CA THR A 227 7.94 14.15 18.70
C THR A 227 9.38 14.07 18.17
N LEU A 228 9.86 15.10 17.49
CA LEU A 228 11.22 15.15 16.93
C LEU A 228 12.33 15.15 18.00
N ARG A 229 11.99 15.37 19.29
CA ARG A 229 12.94 15.33 20.41
C ARG A 229 13.05 13.97 21.08
N LEU A 230 12.16 13.04 20.75
CA LEU A 230 12.13 11.70 21.36
C LEU A 230 13.00 10.73 20.55
N PRO A 231 14.12 10.20 21.09
CA PRO A 231 14.99 9.27 20.38
C PRO A 231 14.26 7.97 20.02
N GLU A 232 13.27 7.56 20.81
CA GLU A 232 12.44 6.37 20.55
C GLU A 232 11.66 6.49 19.24
N VAL A 233 11.21 7.70 18.90
CA VAL A 233 10.50 7.97 17.64
C VAL A 233 11.43 7.79 16.44
N TRP A 234 12.67 8.25 16.55
CA TRP A 234 13.68 8.06 15.51
C TRP A 234 14.06 6.59 15.32
N LEU A 235 14.17 5.82 16.42
CA LEU A 235 14.42 4.39 16.37
C LEU A 235 13.26 3.62 15.72
N ALA A 236 12.02 3.93 16.09
CA ALA A 236 10.85 3.32 15.47
C ALA A 236 10.72 3.71 13.99
N GLY A 237 11.01 4.98 13.66
CA GLY A 237 11.07 5.46 12.28
C GLY A 237 12.15 4.76 11.46
N ALA A 238 13.35 4.57 12.01
CA ALA A 238 14.43 3.84 11.35
C ALA A 238 14.07 2.36 11.13
N ALA A 239 13.43 1.71 12.12
CA ALA A 239 12.94 0.35 11.97
C ALA A 239 11.85 0.26 10.89
N GLY A 240 10.89 1.18 10.89
CA GLY A 240 9.86 1.28 9.86
C GLY A 240 10.47 1.51 8.47
N PHE A 241 11.45 2.41 8.35
CA PHE A 241 12.19 2.64 7.12
C PHE A 241 12.88 1.37 6.61
N ALA A 242 13.59 0.64 7.47
CA ALA A 242 14.26 -0.62 7.11
C ALA A 242 13.26 -1.67 6.62
N VAL A 243 12.12 -1.83 7.31
CA VAL A 243 11.05 -2.73 6.90
C VAL A 243 10.47 -2.35 5.54
N TYR A 244 10.25 -1.05 5.32
CA TYR A 244 9.67 -0.55 4.07
C TYR A 244 10.64 -0.69 2.90
N MET A 245 11.94 -0.44 3.11
CA MET A 245 13.00 -0.70 2.13
C MET A 245 13.03 -2.16 1.70
N ALA A 246 12.97 -3.09 2.68
CA ALA A 246 12.93 -4.52 2.42
C ALA A 246 11.65 -4.91 1.64
N TYR A 247 10.49 -4.38 2.05
CA TYR A 247 9.23 -4.63 1.36
C TYR A 247 9.22 -4.14 -0.10
N THR A 248 9.78 -2.98 -0.38
CA THR A 248 9.81 -2.42 -1.74
C THR A 248 10.71 -3.20 -2.69
N SER A 249 11.58 -4.06 -2.18
CA SER A 249 12.43 -4.95 -3.00
C SER A 249 11.70 -6.18 -3.56
N LEU A 250 10.52 -6.55 -3.02
CA LEU A 250 9.79 -7.75 -3.45
C LEU A 250 9.57 -7.88 -4.97
N PRO A 251 9.19 -6.84 -5.72
CA PRO A 251 8.97 -6.98 -7.16
C PRO A 251 10.24 -7.38 -7.92
N PHE A 252 11.43 -7.04 -7.41
CA PHE A 252 12.70 -7.42 -8.04
C PHE A 252 13.01 -8.92 -7.93
N PHE A 253 12.33 -9.66 -7.06
CA PHE A 253 12.41 -11.13 -7.03
C PHE A 253 11.92 -11.75 -8.35
N LEU A 254 10.92 -11.12 -8.99
CA LEU A 254 10.39 -11.59 -10.26
C LEU A 254 11.46 -11.46 -11.37
N THR A 255 12.17 -10.32 -11.41
CA THR A 255 13.25 -10.11 -12.38
C THR A 255 14.44 -11.04 -12.13
N TYR A 256 14.73 -11.33 -10.87
CA TYR A 256 15.77 -12.32 -10.52
C TYR A 256 15.41 -13.74 -11.03
N LEU A 257 14.16 -14.17 -10.83
CA LEU A 257 13.70 -15.49 -11.30
C LEU A 257 13.65 -15.57 -12.82
N ASP A 258 13.26 -14.50 -13.49
CA ASP A 258 13.19 -14.40 -14.94
C ASP A 258 14.59 -14.53 -15.59
N GLU A 259 15.57 -13.78 -15.05
CA GLU A 259 16.91 -13.71 -15.63
C GLU A 259 17.78 -14.93 -15.34
N LEU A 260 17.68 -15.50 -14.13
CA LEU A 260 18.60 -16.55 -13.70
C LEU A 260 18.05 -17.97 -13.90
N HIS A 261 16.72 -18.11 -13.96
CA HIS A 261 16.12 -19.44 -13.98
C HIS A 261 15.25 -19.72 -15.21
N THR A 262 15.09 -18.77 -16.13
CA THR A 262 14.33 -18.95 -17.39
C THR A 262 12.98 -19.65 -17.19
N LEU A 263 12.26 -19.28 -16.13
CA LEU A 263 10.98 -19.88 -15.79
C LEU A 263 9.88 -19.40 -16.74
N PRO A 264 8.81 -20.21 -16.97
CA PRO A 264 7.66 -19.74 -17.70
C PRO A 264 7.05 -18.47 -17.06
N ILE A 265 6.69 -17.49 -17.87
CA ILE A 265 6.13 -16.20 -17.43
C ILE A 265 4.94 -16.40 -16.47
N LEU A 266 4.08 -17.38 -16.74
CA LEU A 266 2.95 -17.70 -15.87
C LEU A 266 3.40 -18.14 -14.47
N ALA A 267 4.47 -18.95 -14.37
CA ALA A 267 5.00 -19.39 -13.07
C ALA A 267 5.57 -18.20 -12.27
N ILE A 268 6.29 -17.30 -12.93
CA ILE A 268 6.81 -16.05 -12.32
C ILE A 268 5.66 -15.17 -11.83
N SER A 269 4.63 -14.97 -12.66
CA SER A 269 3.48 -14.14 -12.32
C SER A 269 2.66 -14.72 -11.16
N VAL A 270 2.43 -16.04 -11.15
CA VAL A 270 1.74 -16.74 -10.03
C VAL A 270 2.57 -16.62 -8.75
N PHE A 271 3.90 -16.78 -8.84
CA PHE A 271 4.78 -16.57 -7.69
C PHE A 271 4.70 -15.12 -7.18
N GLY A 272 4.66 -14.14 -8.08
CA GLY A 272 4.47 -12.73 -7.74
C GLY A 272 3.18 -12.48 -6.97
N ILE A 273 2.07 -13.06 -7.41
CA ILE A 273 0.78 -12.98 -6.71
C ILE A 273 0.85 -13.65 -5.34
N LEU A 274 1.46 -14.83 -5.23
CA LEU A 274 1.60 -15.54 -3.95
C LEU A 274 2.49 -14.80 -2.97
N SER A 275 3.62 -14.27 -3.43
CA SER A 275 4.57 -13.55 -2.58
C SER A 275 4.05 -12.18 -2.13
N THR A 276 3.21 -11.50 -2.92
CA THR A 276 2.63 -10.19 -2.57
C THR A 276 1.27 -10.34 -1.90
N SER A 277 0.21 -10.57 -2.67
CA SER A 277 -1.16 -10.62 -2.16
C SER A 277 -1.39 -11.80 -1.21
N GLY A 278 -0.85 -12.98 -1.53
CA GLY A 278 -0.94 -14.18 -0.68
C GLY A 278 -0.25 -13.97 0.66
N GLY A 279 0.98 -13.44 0.64
CA GLY A 279 1.75 -13.13 1.86
C GLY A 279 1.03 -12.10 2.74
N ARG A 280 0.45 -11.05 2.12
CA ARG A 280 -0.32 -10.03 2.83
C ARG A 280 -1.54 -10.61 3.53
N ILE A 281 -2.34 -11.42 2.86
CA ILE A 281 -3.54 -12.04 3.44
C ILE A 281 -3.16 -13.03 4.53
N ALA A 282 -2.17 -13.91 4.28
CA ALA A 282 -1.85 -15.01 5.18
C ALA A 282 -1.17 -14.55 6.46
N ILE A 283 -0.29 -13.54 6.41
CA ILE A 283 0.60 -13.19 7.52
C ILE A 283 0.23 -11.89 8.22
N ALA A 284 -0.27 -10.87 7.50
CA ALA A 284 -0.57 -9.60 8.14
C ALA A 284 -1.66 -9.72 9.21
N PHE A 285 -2.64 -10.60 9.01
CA PHE A 285 -3.71 -10.80 9.99
C PHE A 285 -3.24 -11.43 11.30
N PRO A 286 -2.48 -12.54 11.34
CA PRO A 286 -2.02 -13.16 12.60
C PRO A 286 -0.77 -12.50 13.19
N SER A 287 -0.14 -11.54 12.52
CA SER A 287 1.16 -10.96 12.92
C SER A 287 1.16 -10.37 14.34
N GLY A 288 0.12 -9.66 14.74
CA GLY A 288 -0.01 -9.11 16.08
C GLY A 288 -0.04 -10.21 17.15
N PHE A 289 -0.85 -11.25 16.94
CA PHE A 289 -0.91 -12.39 17.85
C PHE A 289 0.42 -13.14 17.97
N ILE A 290 1.11 -13.32 16.83
CA ILE A 290 2.43 -13.97 16.79
C ILE A 290 3.46 -13.11 17.54
N ALA A 291 3.46 -11.79 17.31
CA ALA A 291 4.36 -10.86 17.98
C ALA A 291 4.17 -10.86 19.50
N ASP A 292 2.92 -10.78 19.97
CA ASP A 292 2.62 -10.76 21.39
C ASP A 292 2.97 -12.07 22.09
N ARG A 293 2.65 -13.20 21.47
CA ARG A 293 2.83 -14.51 22.10
C ARG A 293 4.27 -14.99 22.11
N PHE A 294 5.05 -14.74 21.04
CA PHE A 294 6.36 -15.34 20.84
C PHE A 294 7.52 -14.36 21.01
N PHE A 295 7.27 -13.05 20.83
CA PHE A 295 8.32 -12.03 20.79
C PHE A 295 8.15 -10.91 21.82
N GLY A 296 7.13 -10.99 22.67
CA GLY A 296 6.90 -10.03 23.74
C GLY A 296 6.46 -8.64 23.24
N GLY A 297 5.77 -8.58 22.09
CA GLY A 297 5.19 -7.37 21.52
C GLY A 297 5.75 -7.02 20.14
N SER A 298 5.29 -5.89 19.59
CA SER A 298 5.57 -5.48 18.23
C SER A 298 7.07 -5.20 17.99
N ALA A 299 7.75 -4.54 18.91
CA ALA A 299 9.19 -4.24 18.82
C ALA A 299 10.04 -5.53 18.79
N GLY A 300 9.69 -6.53 19.62
CA GLY A 300 10.33 -7.85 19.63
C GLY A 300 10.10 -8.59 18.32
N GLY A 301 8.88 -8.55 17.78
CA GLY A 301 8.52 -9.13 16.48
C GLY A 301 9.30 -8.51 15.33
N ILE A 302 9.42 -7.19 15.27
CA ILE A 302 10.21 -6.49 14.23
C ILE A 302 11.69 -6.87 14.34
N ARG A 303 12.27 -6.87 15.54
CA ARG A 303 13.67 -7.26 15.76
C ARG A 303 13.94 -8.70 15.28
N ALA A 304 13.08 -9.64 15.67
CA ALA A 304 13.20 -11.02 15.22
C ALA A 304 13.04 -11.15 13.69
N GLY A 305 12.07 -10.44 13.11
CA GLY A 305 11.86 -10.39 11.68
C GLY A 305 13.08 -9.86 10.91
N LEU A 306 13.68 -8.76 11.35
CA LEU A 306 14.90 -8.20 10.75
C LEU A 306 16.08 -9.19 10.82
N CYS A 307 16.28 -9.86 11.96
CA CYS A 307 17.32 -10.90 12.08
C CYS A 307 17.09 -12.05 11.10
N LEU A 308 15.85 -12.53 10.97
CA LEU A 308 15.50 -13.60 10.03
C LEU A 308 15.65 -13.15 8.57
N VAL A 309 15.35 -11.91 8.25
CA VAL A 309 15.59 -11.34 6.91
C VAL A 309 17.08 -11.36 6.59
N ILE A 310 17.96 -10.96 7.52
CA ILE A 310 19.42 -11.02 7.32
C ILE A 310 19.86 -12.46 7.05
N ILE A 311 19.39 -13.41 7.85
CA ILE A 311 19.76 -14.83 7.70
C ILE A 311 19.29 -15.35 6.33
N LEU A 312 18.02 -15.17 5.97
CA LEU A 312 17.49 -15.65 4.69
C LEU A 312 18.13 -14.96 3.49
N SER A 313 18.39 -13.65 3.58
CA SER A 313 19.09 -12.92 2.51
C SER A 313 20.53 -13.41 2.34
N THR A 314 21.23 -13.72 3.44
CA THR A 314 22.58 -14.28 3.39
C THR A 314 22.56 -15.68 2.75
N ILE A 315 21.58 -16.51 3.12
CA ILE A 315 21.40 -17.83 2.49
C ILE A 315 21.19 -17.66 0.98
N MET A 316 20.34 -16.71 0.57
CA MET A 316 20.11 -16.44 -0.86
C MET A 316 21.37 -16.00 -1.62
N LEU A 317 22.25 -15.24 -1.00
CA LEU A 317 23.53 -14.84 -1.61
C LEU A 317 24.49 -16.03 -1.81
N VAL A 318 24.40 -17.05 -0.95
CA VAL A 318 25.24 -18.26 -1.03
C VAL A 318 24.62 -19.32 -1.96
N LEU A 319 23.32 -19.28 -2.17
CA LEU A 319 22.63 -20.21 -3.08
C LEU A 319 23.07 -19.94 -4.52
N SER A 320 23.68 -20.97 -5.12
CA SER A 320 24.02 -20.93 -6.55
C SER A 320 22.76 -21.09 -7.40
N PRO A 321 22.67 -20.42 -8.56
CA PRO A 321 21.60 -20.68 -9.54
C PRO A 321 21.50 -22.15 -9.96
N SER A 322 22.59 -22.91 -9.86
CA SER A 322 22.62 -24.35 -10.12
C SER A 322 21.76 -25.20 -9.17
N ASN A 323 21.39 -24.68 -7.99
CA ASN A 323 20.53 -25.38 -7.02
C ASN A 323 19.05 -25.43 -7.45
N GLY A 324 18.71 -24.86 -8.60
CA GLY A 324 17.39 -24.83 -9.17
C GLY A 324 16.48 -23.70 -8.63
N PRO A 325 15.39 -23.39 -9.32
CA PRO A 325 14.52 -22.24 -9.01
C PRO A 325 13.71 -22.44 -7.72
N TRP A 326 13.37 -23.67 -7.36
CA TRP A 326 12.46 -23.94 -6.24
C TRP A 326 13.00 -23.51 -4.90
N LEU A 327 14.30 -23.67 -4.65
CA LEU A 327 14.92 -23.25 -3.40
C LEU A 327 14.98 -21.73 -3.30
N ALA A 328 15.30 -21.06 -4.40
CA ALA A 328 15.26 -19.60 -4.49
C ALA A 328 13.83 -19.06 -4.26
N MET A 329 12.83 -19.65 -4.92
CA MET A 329 11.43 -19.28 -4.75
C MET A 329 10.96 -19.47 -3.30
N LEU A 330 11.34 -20.57 -2.65
CA LEU A 330 10.97 -20.83 -1.25
C LEU A 330 11.60 -19.80 -0.30
N ALA A 331 12.89 -19.49 -0.48
CA ALA A 331 13.56 -18.46 0.32
C ALA A 331 12.96 -17.06 0.11
N MET A 332 12.66 -16.70 -1.15
CA MET A 332 11.98 -15.44 -1.50
C MET A 332 10.58 -15.36 -0.90
N LEU A 333 9.82 -16.46 -0.91
CA LEU A 333 8.51 -16.53 -0.30
C LEU A 333 8.58 -16.34 1.23
N GLY A 334 9.60 -16.96 1.85
CA GLY A 334 9.90 -16.75 3.28
C GLY A 334 10.21 -15.29 3.60
N LEU A 335 11.05 -14.64 2.77
CA LEU A 335 11.34 -13.20 2.88
C LEU A 335 10.07 -12.35 2.72
N ALA A 336 9.24 -12.65 1.72
CA ALA A 336 7.98 -11.94 1.50
C ALA A 336 7.06 -12.03 2.73
N PHE A 337 6.93 -13.21 3.33
CA PHE A 337 6.12 -13.39 4.54
C PHE A 337 6.68 -12.61 5.72
N LEU A 338 8.00 -12.58 5.92
CA LEU A 338 8.66 -11.78 6.95
C LEU A 338 8.42 -10.28 6.73
N PHE A 339 8.48 -9.80 5.49
CA PHE A 339 8.22 -8.40 5.19
C PHE A 339 6.77 -8.02 5.53
N PHE A 340 5.79 -8.83 5.17
CA PHE A 340 4.39 -8.57 5.53
C PHE A 340 4.13 -8.72 7.02
N PHE A 341 4.79 -9.65 7.70
CA PHE A 341 4.75 -9.77 9.16
C PHE A 341 5.21 -8.47 9.82
N MET A 342 6.40 -7.99 9.47
CA MET A 342 6.94 -6.75 10.06
C MET A 342 6.15 -5.51 9.63
N ARG A 343 5.65 -5.48 8.38
CA ARG A 343 4.84 -4.38 7.87
C ARG A 343 3.52 -4.22 8.63
N ALA A 344 2.94 -5.29 9.12
CA ALA A 344 1.75 -5.22 9.95
C ALA A 344 2.04 -4.66 11.35
N LEU A 345 3.29 -4.72 11.82
CA LEU A 345 3.70 -4.33 13.16
C LEU A 345 4.35 -2.95 13.25
N TYR A 346 4.91 -2.39 12.17
CA TYR A 346 5.83 -1.25 12.25
C TYR A 346 5.22 0.06 12.76
N PHE A 347 3.90 0.20 12.76
CA PHE A 347 3.22 1.33 13.42
C PHE A 347 2.88 1.07 14.90
N ALA A 348 2.85 -0.18 15.34
CA ALA A 348 2.44 -0.52 16.70
C ALA A 348 3.39 0.01 17.80
N PRO A 349 4.73 0.06 17.61
CA PRO A 349 5.65 0.60 18.61
C PRO A 349 5.33 2.03 19.03
N PHE A 350 4.79 2.87 18.14
CA PHE A 350 4.40 4.23 18.50
C PHE A 350 3.28 4.29 19.54
N GLY A 351 2.34 3.34 19.50
CA GLY A 351 1.33 3.17 20.55
C GLY A 351 1.89 2.60 21.85
N GLU A 352 2.83 1.65 21.76
CA GLU A 352 3.48 1.01 22.90
C GLU A 352 4.39 1.94 23.70
N MET A 353 4.96 2.97 23.07
CA MET A 353 5.81 4.00 23.70
C MET A 353 5.05 4.97 24.61
N GLY A 354 3.73 4.85 24.76
CA GLY A 354 2.91 5.70 25.62
C GLY A 354 2.83 7.16 25.15
N VAL A 355 3.02 7.43 23.86
CA VAL A 355 2.83 8.77 23.29
C VAL A 355 1.39 9.23 23.54
N PRO A 356 1.18 10.44 24.10
CA PRO A 356 -0.16 10.91 24.40
C PRO A 356 -1.04 10.87 23.14
N PRO A 357 -2.30 10.38 23.24
CA PRO A 357 -3.20 10.22 22.07
C PRO A 357 -3.38 11.51 21.24
N ARG A 358 -3.25 12.68 21.89
CA ARG A 358 -3.32 14.00 21.23
C ARG A 358 -2.17 14.26 20.23
N PHE A 359 -1.06 13.52 20.32
CA PHE A 359 0.09 13.66 19.43
C PHE A 359 0.23 12.47 18.47
N SER A 360 -0.63 11.46 18.55
CA SER A 360 -0.52 10.25 17.74
C SER A 360 -0.52 10.54 16.23
N GLY A 361 -1.31 11.51 15.76
CA GLY A 361 -1.32 11.92 14.36
C GLY A 361 -0.06 12.63 13.86
N SER A 362 0.76 13.17 14.78
CA SER A 362 2.03 13.84 14.44
C SER A 362 3.24 12.89 14.53
N VAL A 363 3.06 11.72 15.15
CA VAL A 363 4.11 10.70 15.40
C VAL A 363 4.11 9.62 14.32
N ILE A 364 2.93 9.25 13.82
CA ILE A 364 2.70 8.26 12.76
C ILE A 364 2.81 8.90 11.39
#